data_7753641b392e90f5f414f9f7ff6977bb
#
_entry.id   7753641b392e90f5f414f9f7ff6977bb
#
_cell.length_a   1.000
_cell.length_b   1.000
_cell.length_c   1.000
_cell.angle_alpha   90.00
_cell.angle_beta   90.00
_cell.angle_gamma   90.00
#
_symmetry.space_group_name_H-M   'P 1'
#
loop_
_entity.id
_entity.type
_entity.pdbx_description
1 polymer ?
#
loop_
_entity_poly.entity_id
_entity_poly.type
_entity_poly.pdbx_seq_one_letter_code
_entity_poly.pdbx_strand_id
1 'polypeptide(L)'
;MNIFCSPGVFRNGQVSSILGLKPNAISNFGFLARVPLQNGRFDRTEVDLRLSDLLIEAKLTESDFQRAPKATVRVYRDFNEVFDSEYLPQTESDYLSYQLIRNVLAAYASGGEFCVLTDARRPELIEDWYAVMKRALG
;
A
#
# COMPACT_ATOMS: atom_id res chain seq x y z
N MET A 1 4.00 8.53 -16.72
CA MET A 1 4.92 7.50 -17.25
C MET A 1 4.95 6.33 -16.29
N ASN A 2 4.63 5.17 -16.77
CA ASN A 2 4.67 3.96 -15.93
C ASN A 2 6.08 3.36 -16.03
N ILE A 3 6.90 3.56 -15.00
CA ILE A 3 8.29 3.07 -14.95
C ILE A 3 8.37 1.54 -14.95
N PHE A 4 7.28 0.85 -14.68
CA PHE A 4 7.22 -0.61 -14.64
C PHE A 4 6.86 -1.25 -15.98
N CYS A 5 6.53 -0.46 -17.00
CA CYS A 5 6.22 -0.99 -18.34
C CYS A 5 7.44 -1.43 -19.13
N SER A 6 8.65 -1.17 -18.66
CA SER A 6 9.87 -1.66 -19.29
C SER A 6 10.26 -3.02 -18.74
N PRO A 7 10.27 -4.08 -19.55
CA PRO A 7 10.65 -5.42 -19.10
C PRO A 7 12.06 -5.50 -18.51
N GLY A 8 12.92 -4.53 -18.83
CA GLY A 8 14.28 -4.48 -18.34
C GLY A 8 14.45 -3.93 -16.92
N VAL A 9 13.45 -3.21 -16.38
CA VAL A 9 13.57 -2.56 -15.06
C VAL A 9 13.83 -3.59 -13.96
N PHE A 10 13.15 -4.70 -13.97
CA PHE A 10 13.29 -5.75 -12.94
C PHE A 10 14.48 -6.68 -13.16
N ARG A 11 15.10 -6.63 -14.32
CA ARG A 11 16.36 -7.34 -14.59
C ARG A 11 17.57 -6.52 -14.14
N ASN A 12 17.37 -5.25 -13.83
CA ASN A 12 18.43 -4.42 -13.29
C ASN A 12 18.69 -4.80 -11.84
N GLY A 13 19.88 -5.31 -11.55
CA GLY A 13 20.29 -5.75 -10.22
C GLY A 13 20.22 -4.65 -9.15
N GLN A 14 20.39 -3.39 -9.53
CA GLN A 14 20.28 -2.25 -8.61
C GLN A 14 18.83 -2.05 -8.14
N VAL A 15 17.86 -2.07 -9.04
CA VAL A 15 16.43 -1.95 -8.70
C VAL A 15 15.99 -3.13 -7.82
N SER A 16 16.36 -4.34 -8.20
CA SER A 16 16.06 -5.54 -7.43
C SER A 16 16.68 -5.49 -6.03
N SER A 17 17.91 -5.00 -5.90
CA SER A 17 18.59 -4.84 -4.62
C SER A 17 17.92 -3.81 -3.72
N ILE A 18 17.54 -2.64 -4.28
CA ILE A 18 16.82 -1.59 -3.53
C ILE A 18 15.48 -2.10 -2.99
N LEU A 19 14.79 -2.90 -3.78
CA LEU A 19 13.49 -3.48 -3.40
C LEU A 19 13.61 -4.78 -2.58
N GLY A 20 14.82 -5.25 -2.31
CA GLY A 20 15.05 -6.50 -1.57
C GLY A 20 14.58 -7.75 -2.30
N LEU A 21 14.52 -7.71 -3.63
CA LEU A 21 13.96 -8.78 -4.46
C LEU A 21 15.00 -9.84 -4.78
N LYS A 22 14.54 -11.10 -4.85
CA LYS A 22 15.34 -12.19 -5.41
C LYS A 22 15.41 -12.06 -6.94
N PRO A 23 16.50 -12.55 -7.57
CA PRO A 23 16.54 -12.68 -9.03
C PRO A 23 15.33 -13.48 -9.55
N ASN A 24 14.75 -13.03 -10.67
CA ASN A 24 13.57 -13.66 -11.29
C ASN A 24 12.24 -13.55 -10.52
N ALA A 25 12.05 -12.51 -9.71
CA ALA A 25 10.74 -12.22 -9.10
C ALA A 25 9.65 -12.11 -10.16
N ILE A 26 8.52 -12.81 -9.94
CA ILE A 26 7.35 -12.75 -10.83
C ILE A 26 6.64 -11.42 -10.62
N SER A 27 6.38 -10.70 -11.72
CA SER A 27 5.68 -9.41 -11.70
C SER A 27 4.24 -9.55 -12.19
N ASN A 28 3.30 -8.94 -11.47
CA ASN A 28 1.90 -8.82 -11.85
C ASN A 28 1.49 -7.35 -11.78
N PHE A 29 1.23 -6.74 -12.92
CA PHE A 29 0.73 -5.36 -13.01
C PHE A 29 -0.78 -5.32 -12.74
N GLY A 30 -1.26 -4.24 -12.11
CA GLY A 30 -2.68 -4.09 -11.80
C GLY A 30 -3.21 -5.24 -10.94
N PHE A 31 -2.44 -5.65 -9.95
CA PHE A 31 -2.79 -6.80 -9.11
C PHE A 31 -3.93 -6.47 -8.15
N LEU A 32 -4.97 -7.31 -8.17
CA LEU A 32 -6.12 -7.19 -7.25
C LEU A 32 -5.82 -7.92 -5.95
N ALA A 33 -5.33 -7.18 -4.96
CA ALA A 33 -5.09 -7.71 -3.62
C ALA A 33 -6.40 -7.82 -2.84
N ARG A 34 -6.47 -8.81 -1.95
CA ARG A 34 -7.64 -9.05 -1.10
C ARG A 34 -7.43 -8.49 0.30
N VAL A 35 -8.41 -7.77 0.79
CA VAL A 35 -8.44 -7.26 2.15
C VAL A 35 -9.59 -7.93 2.90
N PRO A 36 -9.30 -8.79 3.89
CA PRO A 36 -10.35 -9.49 4.61
C PRO A 36 -11.27 -8.54 5.39
N LEU A 37 -12.57 -8.83 5.34
CA LEU A 37 -13.60 -8.14 6.10
C LEU A 37 -14.03 -8.99 7.31
N GLN A 38 -14.60 -8.34 8.32
CA GLN A 38 -15.09 -9.01 9.53
C GLN A 38 -16.18 -10.05 9.25
N ASN A 39 -16.97 -9.86 8.16
CA ASN A 39 -18.05 -10.77 7.77
C ASN A 39 -17.59 -12.02 6.98
N GLY A 40 -16.28 -12.25 6.88
CA GLY A 40 -15.69 -13.36 6.12
C GLY A 40 -15.58 -13.14 4.61
N ARG A 41 -16.02 -11.99 4.11
CA ARG A 41 -15.83 -11.58 2.71
C ARG A 41 -14.51 -10.86 2.54
N PHE A 42 -14.22 -10.48 1.30
CA PHE A 42 -13.02 -9.73 0.92
C PHE A 42 -13.42 -8.48 0.17
N ASP A 43 -12.77 -7.37 0.51
CA ASP A 43 -12.65 -6.22 -0.37
C ASP A 43 -11.46 -6.45 -1.30
N ARG A 44 -11.46 -5.80 -2.46
CA ARG A 44 -10.37 -5.88 -3.43
C ARG A 44 -9.78 -4.50 -3.64
N THR A 45 -8.47 -4.42 -3.56
CA THR A 45 -7.72 -3.22 -3.88
C THR A 45 -6.78 -3.51 -5.03
N GLU A 46 -6.81 -2.68 -6.05
CA GLU A 46 -5.83 -2.75 -7.11
C GLU A 46 -4.57 -2.04 -6.66
N VAL A 47 -3.44 -2.74 -6.72
CA VAL A 47 -2.11 -2.16 -6.56
C VAL A 47 -1.41 -2.13 -7.90
N ASP A 48 -0.57 -1.15 -8.14
CA ASP A 48 0.06 -0.97 -9.45
C ASP A 48 0.91 -2.18 -9.85
N LEU A 49 1.56 -2.79 -8.88
CA LEU A 49 2.45 -3.91 -9.14
C LEU A 49 2.57 -4.82 -7.92
N ARG A 50 2.61 -6.12 -8.18
CA ARG A 50 3.05 -7.14 -7.23
C ARG A 50 4.34 -7.78 -7.73
N LEU A 51 5.34 -7.85 -6.88
CA LEU A 51 6.61 -8.57 -7.12
C LEU A 51 6.80 -9.59 -6.00
N SER A 52 6.57 -10.87 -6.30
CA SER A 52 6.54 -11.93 -5.27
C SER A 52 5.57 -11.54 -4.14
N ASP A 53 6.06 -11.31 -2.93
CA ASP A 53 5.26 -10.93 -1.77
C ASP A 53 5.22 -9.41 -1.53
N LEU A 54 5.86 -8.62 -2.41
CA LEU A 54 5.91 -7.18 -2.30
C LEU A 54 4.81 -6.53 -3.14
N LEU A 55 3.93 -5.79 -2.49
CA LEU A 55 2.92 -4.94 -3.14
C LEU A 55 3.49 -3.53 -3.31
N ILE A 56 3.36 -2.97 -4.50
CA ILE A 56 3.90 -1.65 -4.83
C ILE A 56 2.80 -0.75 -5.35
N GLU A 57 2.70 0.43 -4.76
CA GLU A 57 1.89 1.55 -5.22
C GLU A 57 2.80 2.67 -5.71
N ALA A 58 2.58 3.17 -6.90
CA ALA A 58 3.35 4.27 -7.49
C ALA A 58 2.53 5.56 -7.52
N LYS A 59 2.98 6.59 -6.81
CA LYS A 59 2.37 7.92 -6.76
C LYS A 59 3.30 8.93 -7.42
N LEU A 60 3.16 9.09 -8.72
CA LEU A 60 4.02 9.97 -9.51
C LEU A 60 3.33 11.29 -9.85
N THR A 61 2.04 11.25 -10.20
CA THR A 61 1.28 12.42 -10.65
C THR A 61 -0.02 12.66 -9.88
N GLU A 62 -0.50 11.67 -9.14
CA GLU A 62 -1.72 11.78 -8.35
C GLU A 62 -1.55 12.70 -7.15
N SER A 63 -2.64 13.32 -6.71
CA SER A 63 -2.62 14.35 -5.68
C SER A 63 -2.38 13.82 -4.26
N ASP A 64 -3.00 12.68 -3.91
CA ASP A 64 -2.97 12.14 -2.54
C ASP A 64 -3.27 10.63 -2.51
N PHE A 65 -3.41 10.09 -1.29
CA PHE A 65 -3.78 8.69 -1.05
C PHE A 65 -5.26 8.50 -0.73
N GLN A 66 -6.09 9.45 -1.11
CA GLN A 66 -7.54 9.44 -0.90
C GLN A 66 -7.95 9.38 0.57
N ARG A 67 -9.24 9.50 0.81
CA ARG A 67 -9.84 9.33 2.14
C ARG A 67 -11.12 8.50 2.03
N ALA A 68 -11.55 7.94 3.13
CA ALA A 68 -12.79 7.19 3.19
C ALA A 68 -13.49 7.36 4.54
N PRO A 69 -14.82 7.22 4.58
CA PRO A 69 -15.58 7.22 5.82
C PRO A 69 -15.03 6.18 6.81
N LYS A 70 -15.01 6.52 8.08
CA LYS A 70 -14.52 5.62 9.14
C LYS A 70 -15.25 4.27 9.15
N ALA A 71 -16.55 4.28 8.85
CA ALA A 71 -17.33 3.06 8.76
C ALA A 71 -16.81 2.10 7.68
N THR A 72 -16.32 2.62 6.56
CA THR A 72 -15.74 1.82 5.47
C THR A 72 -14.46 1.11 5.90
N VAL A 73 -13.64 1.75 6.74
CA VAL A 73 -12.35 1.21 7.17
C VAL A 73 -12.50 0.24 8.36
N ARG A 74 -13.41 0.54 9.27
CA ARG A 74 -13.61 -0.25 10.49
C ARG A 74 -14.12 -1.66 10.25
N VAL A 75 -14.65 -1.96 9.07
CA VAL A 75 -15.11 -3.30 8.70
C VAL A 75 -13.99 -4.25 8.26
N TYR A 76 -12.78 -3.73 8.07
CA TYR A 76 -11.62 -4.59 7.77
C TYR A 76 -11.23 -5.40 9.01
N ARG A 77 -11.10 -6.71 8.81
CA ARG A 77 -10.84 -7.67 9.89
C ARG A 77 -9.63 -7.30 10.74
N ASP A 78 -8.54 -6.94 10.08
CA ASP A 78 -7.24 -6.77 10.72
C ASP A 78 -6.94 -5.32 11.11
N PHE A 79 -7.88 -4.39 10.92
CA PHE A 79 -7.65 -2.95 11.09
C PHE A 79 -7.15 -2.58 12.48
N ASN A 80 -7.82 -3.04 13.52
CA ASN A 80 -7.44 -2.73 14.91
C ASN A 80 -6.21 -3.53 15.39
N GLU A 81 -5.87 -4.61 14.70
CA GLU A 81 -4.66 -5.38 14.99
C GLU A 81 -3.43 -4.72 14.38
N VAL A 82 -3.58 -4.14 13.19
CA VAL A 82 -2.45 -3.53 12.45
C VAL A 82 -2.22 -2.07 12.84
N PHE A 83 -3.28 -1.30 13.12
CA PHE A 83 -3.18 0.13 13.38
C PHE A 83 -3.70 0.55 14.75
N ASP A 84 -3.02 1.55 15.33
CA ASP A 84 -3.58 2.35 16.42
C ASP A 84 -4.53 3.40 15.82
N SER A 85 -5.82 3.06 15.77
CA SER A 85 -6.81 3.82 15.02
C SER A 85 -7.10 5.22 15.58
N GLU A 86 -6.83 5.45 16.86
CA GLU A 86 -7.04 6.77 17.48
C GLU A 86 -6.07 7.82 16.95
N TYR A 87 -4.89 7.39 16.55
CA TYR A 87 -3.80 8.27 16.13
C TYR A 87 -3.54 8.29 14.62
N LEU A 88 -4.32 7.54 13.84
CA LEU A 88 -4.26 7.64 12.38
C LEU A 88 -4.70 9.03 11.92
N PRO A 89 -4.12 9.53 10.81
CA PRO A 89 -4.59 10.77 10.20
C PRO A 89 -6.09 10.68 9.89
N GLN A 90 -6.88 11.58 10.45
CA GLN A 90 -8.34 11.52 10.36
C GLN A 90 -8.98 12.88 10.53
N THR A 91 -10.19 12.99 10.00
CA THR A 91 -11.16 14.03 10.34
C THR A 91 -12.20 13.45 11.31
N GLU A 92 -13.24 14.23 11.63
CA GLU A 92 -14.35 13.73 12.44
C GLU A 92 -15.03 12.51 11.80
N SER A 93 -15.19 12.53 10.47
CA SER A 93 -15.95 11.51 9.72
C SER A 93 -15.10 10.49 8.97
N ASP A 94 -13.87 10.84 8.58
CA ASP A 94 -13.06 10.08 7.64
C ASP A 94 -11.68 9.73 8.19
N TYR A 95 -11.12 8.60 7.73
CA TYR A 95 -9.69 8.36 7.76
C TYR A 95 -9.05 8.91 6.50
N LEU A 96 -7.95 9.64 6.66
CA LEU A 96 -7.12 10.13 5.56
C LEU A 96 -6.16 9.02 5.11
N SER A 97 -5.62 9.18 3.91
CA SER A 97 -4.67 8.19 3.34
C SER A 97 -5.24 6.77 3.26
N TYR A 98 -6.50 6.68 2.87
CA TYR A 98 -7.24 5.42 2.79
C TYR A 98 -6.54 4.35 1.95
N GLN A 99 -5.95 4.72 0.81
CA GLN A 99 -5.22 3.78 -0.04
C GLN A 99 -4.06 3.12 0.70
N LEU A 100 -3.31 3.89 1.50
CA LEU A 100 -2.21 3.35 2.30
C LEU A 100 -2.71 2.36 3.34
N ILE A 101 -3.74 2.72 4.07
CA ILE A 101 -4.35 1.85 5.10
C ILE A 101 -4.79 0.53 4.46
N ARG A 102 -5.55 0.60 3.38
CA ARG A 102 -6.08 -0.59 2.70
C ARG A 102 -4.98 -1.49 2.13
N ASN A 103 -3.97 -0.90 1.50
CA ASN A 103 -2.88 -1.66 0.89
C ASN A 103 -1.96 -2.30 1.95
N VAL A 104 -1.73 -1.63 3.08
CA VAL A 104 -1.02 -2.22 4.22
C VAL A 104 -1.80 -3.42 4.78
N LEU A 105 -3.11 -3.31 4.91
CA LEU A 105 -3.96 -4.43 5.37
C LEU A 105 -3.94 -5.59 4.37
N ALA A 106 -3.90 -5.32 3.07
CA ALA A 106 -3.76 -6.36 2.05
C ALA A 106 -2.41 -7.09 2.16
N ALA A 107 -1.32 -6.36 2.34
CA ALA A 107 0.00 -6.94 2.54
C ALA A 107 0.07 -7.77 3.82
N TYR A 108 -0.46 -7.25 4.92
CA TYR A 108 -0.54 -7.96 6.19
C TYR A 108 -1.29 -9.29 6.06
N ALA A 109 -2.46 -9.28 5.44
CA ALA A 109 -3.29 -10.47 5.27
C ALA A 109 -2.63 -11.55 4.40
N SER A 110 -1.79 -11.15 3.44
CA SER A 110 -1.06 -12.07 2.56
C SER A 110 0.31 -12.49 3.12
N GLY A 111 0.71 -11.95 4.26
CA GLY A 111 2.03 -12.19 4.83
C GLY A 111 3.16 -11.54 4.04
N GLY A 112 2.85 -10.52 3.23
CA GLY A 112 3.79 -9.82 2.38
C GLY A 112 4.24 -8.46 2.91
N GLU A 113 4.86 -7.70 2.03
CA GLU A 113 5.37 -6.36 2.30
C GLU A 113 4.67 -5.33 1.41
N PHE A 114 4.69 -4.07 1.81
CA PHE A 114 4.14 -2.97 1.05
C PHE A 114 5.17 -1.85 0.87
N CYS A 115 5.24 -1.33 -0.35
CA CYS A 115 6.15 -0.26 -0.73
C CYS A 115 5.41 0.81 -1.53
N VAL A 116 5.72 2.07 -1.26
CA VAL A 116 5.24 3.20 -2.06
C VAL A 116 6.42 3.82 -2.79
N LEU A 117 6.25 4.05 -4.08
CA LEU A 117 7.19 4.80 -4.89
C LEU A 117 6.60 6.18 -5.18
N THR A 118 7.30 7.22 -4.77
CA THR A 118 6.88 8.60 -4.98
C THR A 118 7.95 9.39 -5.73
N ASP A 119 7.53 10.47 -6.37
CA ASP A 119 8.46 11.47 -6.89
C ASP A 119 9.09 12.24 -5.71
N ALA A 120 10.41 12.35 -5.69
CA ALA A 120 11.13 13.05 -4.62
C ALA A 120 10.77 14.53 -4.50
N ARG A 121 10.12 15.11 -5.53
CA ARG A 121 9.58 16.48 -5.51
C ARG A 121 8.23 16.60 -4.80
N ARG A 122 7.71 15.50 -4.28
CA ARG A 122 6.42 15.41 -3.59
C ARG A 122 6.62 15.00 -2.12
N PRO A 123 7.24 15.86 -1.28
CA PRO A 123 7.52 15.50 0.12
C PRO A 123 6.25 15.26 0.95
N GLU A 124 5.12 15.87 0.57
CA GLU A 124 3.84 15.67 1.24
C GLU A 124 3.36 14.22 1.18
N LEU A 125 3.62 13.50 0.08
CA LEU A 125 3.27 12.08 -0.03
C LEU A 125 4.12 11.21 0.89
N ILE A 126 5.37 11.58 1.09
CA ILE A 126 6.28 10.90 2.02
C ILE A 126 5.82 11.15 3.47
N GLU A 127 5.41 12.37 3.78
CA GLU A 127 4.87 12.72 5.10
C GLU A 127 3.59 11.94 5.40
N ASP A 128 2.68 11.83 4.44
CA ASP A 128 1.45 11.03 4.55
C ASP A 128 1.77 9.56 4.84
N TRP A 129 2.74 9.01 4.12
CA TRP A 129 3.20 7.63 4.33
C TRP A 129 3.72 7.43 5.75
N TYR A 130 4.60 8.30 6.23
CA TYR A 130 5.11 8.24 7.61
C TYR A 130 3.99 8.40 8.65
N ALA A 131 3.03 9.29 8.41
CA ALA A 131 1.92 9.52 9.32
C ALA A 131 1.07 8.25 9.53
N VAL A 132 0.92 7.43 8.50
CA VAL A 132 0.21 6.15 8.59
C VAL A 132 1.11 5.07 9.19
N MET A 133 2.33 4.90 8.66
CA MET A 133 3.20 3.78 9.01
C MET A 133 3.70 3.82 10.46
N LYS A 134 3.93 5.00 11.02
CA LYS A 134 4.29 5.11 12.45
C LYS A 134 3.15 4.69 13.41
N ARG A 135 1.95 4.49 12.90
CA ARG A 135 0.78 4.00 13.65
C ARG A 135 0.50 2.53 13.40
N ALA A 136 1.30 1.89 12.55
CA ALA A 136 1.25 0.44 12.40
C ALA A 136 1.83 -0.22 13.66
N LEU A 137 1.08 -1.13 14.24
CA LEU A 137 1.45 -1.86 15.45
C LEU A 137 2.30 -3.08 15.09
N GLY A 138 3.57 -2.98 15.40
CA GLY A 138 4.47 -4.10 15.25
C GLY A 138 4.97 -4.41 13.89
#